data_0a2f439e058da7ba427c211572383e1c
#
_entry.id   0a2f439e058da7ba427c211572383e1c
#
_cell.length_a   1.000
_cell.length_b   1.000
_cell.length_c   1.000
_cell.angle_alpha   90.00
_cell.angle_beta   90.00
_cell.angle_gamma   90.00
#
_symmetry.space_group_name_H-M   'P 1'
#
loop_
_entity.id
_entity.type
_entity.pdbx_description
1 polymer ?
#
loop_
_entity_poly.entity_id
_entity_poly.type
_entity_poly.pdbx_seq_one_letter_code
_entity_poly.pdbx_strand_id
1 'polypeptide(L)'
;VLAGLIGLSQPAAAEPIKGAPSPCGLSLAGAPLLHHAAFQAPQLAAGKMRIIYLGHSTFQIETPGGARAATDFNGFNVLPGRLPQIVTMNNSHDTHYADHVDPAVKFVLRGWDPDGGMARHHMKHRDLRIYNLPTNIFTNSLGATGSTNGNSVFVFEAAGICAAHLGHLHHMLSKQQVQRIGRIDVLFVPIDGTVTLSHEEAFNIIGQINPKIIMPMHFSFGGPTEFIEIARTRFPVKRHNGNFIDLGRADLPAKTEVLFLGIEF
;
A
#
# COMPACT_ATOMS: atom_id res chain seq x y z
N VAL A 1 -39.34 -31.42 7.79
CA VAL A 1 -38.13 -30.69 8.26
C VAL A 1 -37.32 -30.33 7.01
N LEU A 2 -37.48 -29.06 6.51
CA LEU A 2 -36.66 -28.54 5.43
C LEU A 2 -35.41 -27.90 6.06
N ALA A 3 -34.26 -28.47 5.77
CA ALA A 3 -32.95 -27.84 6.10
C ALA A 3 -32.61 -26.82 4.99
N GLY A 4 -32.67 -25.53 5.35
CA GLY A 4 -32.22 -24.46 4.47
C GLY A 4 -30.69 -24.43 4.42
N LEU A 5 -30.11 -24.65 3.25
CA LEU A 5 -28.72 -24.43 2.95
C LEU A 5 -28.47 -22.89 2.89
N ILE A 6 -27.80 -22.37 3.89
CA ILE A 6 -27.26 -21.00 3.84
C ILE A 6 -26.02 -21.04 2.94
N GLY A 7 -26.19 -20.57 1.71
CA GLY A 7 -25.07 -20.38 0.81
C GLY A 7 -24.17 -19.26 1.30
N LEU A 8 -22.97 -19.59 1.74
CA LEU A 8 -21.89 -18.61 1.97
C LEU A 8 -21.48 -18.05 0.62
N SER A 9 -21.86 -16.80 0.34
CA SER A 9 -21.38 -16.08 -0.83
C SER A 9 -19.88 -15.80 -0.66
N GLN A 10 -19.06 -16.46 -1.45
CA GLN A 10 -17.63 -16.09 -1.55
C GLN A 10 -17.52 -14.67 -2.12
N PRO A 11 -16.58 -13.85 -1.61
CA PRO A 11 -16.32 -12.54 -2.19
C PRO A 11 -15.89 -12.71 -3.67
N ALA A 12 -16.51 -11.92 -4.54
CA ALA A 12 -16.24 -11.97 -5.96
C ALA A 12 -14.76 -11.71 -6.26
N ALA A 13 -14.14 -12.60 -7.02
CA ALA A 13 -12.80 -12.36 -7.55
C ALA A 13 -12.84 -11.13 -8.46
N ALA A 14 -11.87 -10.22 -8.30
CA ALA A 14 -11.76 -9.03 -9.14
C ALA A 14 -11.39 -9.45 -10.57
N GLU A 15 -12.16 -8.99 -11.56
CA GLU A 15 -11.87 -9.27 -12.96
C GLU A 15 -10.57 -8.58 -13.42
N PRO A 16 -9.68 -9.27 -14.14
CA PRO A 16 -8.46 -8.65 -14.67
C PRO A 16 -8.79 -7.63 -15.75
N ILE A 17 -8.19 -6.43 -15.64
CA ILE A 17 -8.36 -5.38 -16.64
C ILE A 17 -7.52 -5.70 -17.86
N LYS A 18 -8.17 -5.83 -19.02
CA LYS A 18 -7.49 -5.85 -20.32
C LYS A 18 -7.26 -4.39 -20.78
N GLY A 19 -6.04 -4.00 -20.92
CA GLY A 19 -5.58 -3.01 -21.87
C GLY A 19 -5.81 -1.52 -21.60
N ALA A 20 -5.33 -0.91 -20.50
CA ALA A 20 -5.24 0.54 -20.41
C ALA A 20 -3.82 1.01 -20.04
N PRO A 21 -3.34 2.16 -20.59
CA PRO A 21 -2.03 2.70 -20.23
C PRO A 21 -1.95 3.02 -18.74
N SER A 22 -0.89 2.49 -18.08
CA SER A 22 -0.56 2.84 -16.71
C SER A 22 0.40 4.03 -16.70
N PRO A 23 0.11 5.13 -15.98
CA PRO A 23 1.07 6.21 -15.81
C PRO A 23 2.27 5.84 -14.94
N CYS A 24 2.18 4.73 -14.20
CA CYS A 24 3.24 4.25 -13.31
C CYS A 24 4.09 3.15 -13.94
N GLY A 25 3.54 2.32 -14.80
CA GLY A 25 4.23 1.18 -15.44
C GLY A 25 3.94 1.03 -16.91
N LEU A 26 4.36 -0.10 -17.49
CA LEU A 26 4.13 -0.42 -18.90
C LEU A 26 2.64 -0.49 -19.24
N SER A 27 2.28 0.23 -20.25
CA SER A 27 0.96 0.61 -20.72
C SER A 27 0.17 -0.51 -21.41
N LEU A 28 -1.14 -0.62 -21.11
CA LEU A 28 -2.12 -1.30 -21.98
C LEU A 28 -3.44 -0.48 -22.02
N ALA A 29 -4.01 -0.29 -23.20
CA ALA A 29 -4.99 0.73 -23.58
C ALA A 29 -6.42 0.63 -22.99
N GLY A 30 -7.12 1.74 -22.91
CA GLY A 30 -8.20 2.16 -22.07
C GLY A 30 -9.66 1.92 -22.43
N ALA A 31 -10.55 2.28 -21.48
CA ALA A 31 -12.00 2.43 -21.64
C ALA A 31 -12.57 3.50 -20.69
N PRO A 32 -13.74 4.14 -21.01
CA PRO A 32 -14.27 5.33 -20.33
C PRO A 32 -14.97 5.05 -19.00
N LEU A 33 -15.01 6.08 -18.14
CA LEU A 33 -15.56 6.07 -16.78
C LEU A 33 -17.06 6.38 -16.73
N LEU A 34 -17.84 5.58 -15.99
CA LEU A 34 -19.21 5.88 -15.59
C LEU A 34 -19.26 6.25 -14.10
N HIS A 35 -19.91 7.38 -13.79
CA HIS A 35 -20.08 7.87 -12.42
C HIS A 35 -21.42 7.42 -11.83
N HIS A 36 -21.41 6.89 -10.61
CA HIS A 36 -22.60 6.73 -9.77
C HIS A 36 -22.45 7.55 -8.48
N ALA A 37 -23.51 8.28 -8.13
CA ALA A 37 -23.58 9.09 -6.91
C ALA A 37 -23.58 8.21 -5.66
N ALA A 38 -22.72 8.49 -4.71
CA ALA A 38 -22.69 7.86 -3.38
C ALA A 38 -22.18 8.82 -2.31
N PHE A 39 -22.82 8.71 -1.18
CA PHE A 39 -22.61 9.22 0.16
C PHE A 39 -21.53 10.32 0.36
N GLN A 40 -21.94 11.48 0.90
CA GLN A 40 -21.14 12.71 1.07
C GLN A 40 -20.18 12.60 2.29
N ALA A 41 -19.00 12.04 2.07
CA ALA A 41 -17.82 12.56 2.77
C ALA A 41 -17.31 13.79 1.99
N PRO A 42 -16.59 14.75 2.61
CA PRO A 42 -16.03 15.87 1.85
C PRO A 42 -15.24 15.29 0.66
N GLN A 43 -15.76 15.57 -0.54
CA GLN A 43 -15.17 15.06 -1.78
C GLN A 43 -13.74 15.56 -1.87
N LEU A 44 -12.81 14.62 -2.15
CA LEU A 44 -11.48 15.01 -2.57
C LEU A 44 -11.56 15.91 -3.80
N ALA A 45 -10.75 16.94 -3.84
CA ALA A 45 -10.60 17.76 -5.02
C ALA A 45 -10.20 16.88 -6.21
N ALA A 46 -10.74 17.18 -7.39
CA ALA A 46 -10.35 16.51 -8.61
C ALA A 46 -8.83 16.54 -8.79
N GLY A 47 -8.24 15.41 -9.20
CA GLY A 47 -6.80 15.27 -9.36
C GLY A 47 -5.99 15.13 -8.06
N LYS A 48 -6.63 14.86 -6.92
CA LYS A 48 -5.97 14.56 -5.65
C LYS A 48 -6.22 13.11 -5.21
N MET A 49 -5.22 12.50 -4.58
CA MET A 49 -5.29 11.26 -3.83
C MET A 49 -5.14 11.60 -2.35
N ARG A 50 -6.01 11.12 -1.49
CA ARG A 50 -5.84 11.24 -0.04
C ARG A 50 -5.14 10.01 0.49
N ILE A 51 -4.09 10.23 1.29
CA ILE A 51 -3.35 9.20 2.01
C ILE A 51 -3.54 9.47 3.48
N ILE A 52 -4.07 8.48 4.23
CA ILE A 52 -4.37 8.57 5.66
C ILE A 52 -3.55 7.51 6.36
N TYR A 53 -2.71 7.90 7.32
CA TYR A 53 -1.98 6.97 8.17
C TYR A 53 -2.89 6.49 9.31
N LEU A 54 -3.04 5.19 9.45
CA LEU A 54 -3.90 4.55 10.44
C LEU A 54 -3.12 3.86 11.56
N GLY A 55 -1.81 3.81 11.44
CA GLY A 55 -0.91 3.19 12.40
C GLY A 55 -0.18 1.98 11.83
N HIS A 56 0.97 1.64 12.42
CA HIS A 56 1.87 0.57 12.04
C HIS A 56 2.23 0.63 10.53
N SER A 57 1.74 -0.31 9.71
CA SER A 57 1.93 -0.33 8.25
C SER A 57 0.64 -0.03 7.49
N THR A 58 -0.43 0.34 8.18
CA THR A 58 -1.74 0.54 7.55
C THR A 58 -1.93 1.99 7.14
N PHE A 59 -2.16 2.19 5.85
CA PHE A 59 -2.62 3.44 5.26
C PHE A 59 -3.96 3.22 4.56
N GLN A 60 -4.85 4.22 4.61
CA GLN A 60 -6.01 4.24 3.74
C GLN A 60 -5.79 5.22 2.61
N ILE A 61 -5.99 4.76 1.38
CA ILE A 61 -5.91 5.55 0.15
C ILE A 61 -7.34 5.82 -0.30
N GLU A 62 -7.67 7.10 -0.51
CA GLU A 62 -8.97 7.52 -1.02
C GLU A 62 -8.80 8.33 -2.30
N THR A 63 -9.76 8.19 -3.22
CA THR A 63 -9.72 8.82 -4.53
C THR A 63 -10.93 9.71 -4.79
N PRO A 64 -10.87 10.70 -5.69
CA PRO A 64 -11.99 11.54 -6.05
C PRO A 64 -13.21 10.77 -6.55
N GLY A 65 -13.01 9.65 -7.25
CA GLY A 65 -14.07 8.75 -7.69
C GLY A 65 -14.68 7.90 -6.57
N GLY A 66 -14.20 8.10 -5.32
CA GLY A 66 -14.74 7.46 -4.12
C GLY A 66 -14.26 6.01 -3.90
N ALA A 67 -13.15 5.61 -4.52
CA ALA A 67 -12.50 4.37 -4.14
C ALA A 67 -11.76 4.56 -2.80
N ARG A 68 -11.79 3.52 -1.94
CA ARG A 68 -11.06 3.46 -0.68
C ARG A 68 -10.34 2.11 -0.59
N ALA A 69 -9.01 2.15 -0.42
CA ALA A 69 -8.20 0.97 -0.22
C ALA A 69 -7.38 1.10 1.06
N ALA A 70 -7.25 0.03 1.85
CA ALA A 70 -6.36 -0.02 3.00
C ALA A 70 -5.20 -0.98 2.74
N THR A 71 -3.99 -0.55 3.12
CA THR A 71 -2.75 -1.34 2.98
C THR A 71 -2.49 -2.12 4.25
N ASP A 72 -1.90 -3.31 4.13
CA ASP A 72 -1.53 -4.19 5.26
C ASP A 72 -2.63 -4.25 6.32
N PHE A 73 -3.83 -4.60 5.85
CA PHE A 73 -5.05 -4.53 6.63
C PHE A 73 -5.07 -5.64 7.68
N ASN A 74 -5.09 -5.24 8.95
CA ASN A 74 -5.08 -6.13 10.11
C ASN A 74 -6.42 -6.20 10.86
N GLY A 75 -7.46 -5.50 10.38
CA GLY A 75 -8.77 -5.46 11.01
C GLY A 75 -8.91 -4.47 12.19
N PHE A 76 -7.81 -3.97 12.73
CA PHE A 76 -7.81 -3.05 13.88
C PHE A 76 -7.67 -1.58 13.47
N ASN A 77 -6.79 -1.33 12.49
CA ASN A 77 -6.50 0.02 12.01
C ASN A 77 -7.52 0.44 10.96
N VAL A 78 -8.70 0.84 11.37
CA VAL A 78 -9.80 1.25 10.51
C VAL A 78 -10.37 2.60 10.91
N LEU A 79 -10.85 3.38 9.93
CA LEU A 79 -11.56 4.62 10.21
C LEU A 79 -13.03 4.33 10.49
N PRO A 80 -13.57 4.75 11.66
CA PRO A 80 -14.99 4.63 11.94
C PRO A 80 -15.86 5.26 10.85
N GLY A 81 -16.84 4.49 10.34
CA GLY A 81 -17.75 4.97 9.31
C GLY A 81 -17.14 5.11 7.90
N ARG A 82 -15.88 4.72 7.70
CA ARG A 82 -15.16 4.82 6.41
C ARG A 82 -14.48 3.50 6.02
N LEU A 83 -15.20 2.41 6.14
CA LEU A 83 -14.70 1.08 5.76
C LEU A 83 -14.13 1.10 4.34
N PRO A 84 -12.92 0.55 4.10
CA PRO A 84 -12.35 0.41 2.76
C PRO A 84 -13.16 -0.59 1.93
N GLN A 85 -13.24 -0.38 0.61
CA GLN A 85 -13.80 -1.36 -0.32
C GLN A 85 -12.78 -2.40 -0.74
N ILE A 86 -11.50 -2.05 -0.62
CA ILE A 86 -10.36 -2.88 -1.03
C ILE A 86 -9.40 -2.95 0.14
N VAL A 87 -8.87 -4.13 0.42
CA VAL A 87 -7.78 -4.30 1.38
C VAL A 87 -6.65 -5.09 0.75
N THR A 88 -5.40 -4.69 1.02
CA THR A 88 -4.22 -5.50 0.72
C THR A 88 -3.64 -6.05 2.00
N MET A 89 -3.01 -7.22 1.95
CA MET A 89 -2.45 -7.92 3.10
C MET A 89 -1.13 -8.58 2.71
N ASN A 90 -0.24 -8.80 3.68
CA ASN A 90 0.99 -9.56 3.52
C ASN A 90 1.08 -10.65 4.60
N ASN A 91 1.67 -11.80 4.26
CA ASN A 91 1.71 -12.98 5.12
C ASN A 91 2.97 -12.97 6.00
N SER A 92 3.08 -12.00 6.92
CA SER A 92 4.18 -11.95 7.88
C SER A 92 3.70 -12.31 9.29
N HIS A 93 2.91 -11.45 9.89
CA HIS A 93 2.28 -11.66 11.21
C HIS A 93 0.97 -10.86 11.27
N ASP A 94 0.21 -11.03 12.34
CA ASP A 94 -1.17 -10.54 12.54
C ASP A 94 -1.36 -9.02 12.40
N THR A 95 -0.29 -8.24 12.42
CA THR A 95 -0.37 -6.80 12.15
C THR A 95 -0.38 -6.44 10.66
N HIS A 96 -0.22 -7.43 9.74
CA HIS A 96 -0.18 -7.27 8.29
C HIS A 96 -1.33 -7.95 7.56
N TYR A 97 -2.12 -8.77 8.25
CA TYR A 97 -3.31 -9.41 7.68
C TYR A 97 -4.41 -9.60 8.74
N ALA A 98 -5.60 -9.87 8.28
CA ALA A 98 -6.73 -10.28 9.10
C ALA A 98 -7.29 -11.62 8.57
N ASP A 99 -7.53 -12.58 9.48
CA ASP A 99 -8.19 -13.84 9.14
C ASP A 99 -9.64 -13.62 8.74
N HIS A 100 -10.30 -12.69 9.41
CA HIS A 100 -11.68 -12.32 9.17
C HIS A 100 -11.77 -10.86 8.69
N VAL A 101 -12.31 -10.68 7.50
CA VAL A 101 -12.56 -9.37 6.91
C VAL A 101 -14.06 -9.11 6.88
N ASP A 102 -14.47 -7.89 7.25
CA ASP A 102 -15.88 -7.49 7.18
C ASP A 102 -16.45 -7.79 5.78
N PRO A 103 -17.59 -8.50 5.66
CA PRO A 103 -18.22 -8.82 4.37
C PRO A 103 -18.55 -7.60 3.49
N ALA A 104 -18.59 -6.41 4.04
CA ALA A 104 -18.79 -5.18 3.28
C ALA A 104 -17.52 -4.73 2.52
N VAL A 105 -16.34 -5.28 2.83
CA VAL A 105 -15.12 -5.15 2.03
C VAL A 105 -15.28 -5.98 0.75
N LYS A 106 -15.22 -5.31 -0.40
CA LYS A 106 -15.52 -5.95 -1.69
C LYS A 106 -14.38 -6.79 -2.24
N PHE A 107 -13.14 -6.36 -1.99
CA PHE A 107 -11.95 -6.98 -2.57
C PHE A 107 -10.88 -7.17 -1.52
N VAL A 108 -10.45 -8.42 -1.35
CA VAL A 108 -9.35 -8.80 -0.46
C VAL A 108 -8.19 -9.27 -1.32
N LEU A 109 -7.12 -8.49 -1.36
CA LEU A 109 -5.93 -8.76 -2.17
C LEU A 109 -4.80 -9.25 -1.26
N ARG A 110 -4.69 -10.58 -1.12
CA ARG A 110 -3.59 -11.20 -0.38
C ARG A 110 -2.30 -11.10 -1.19
N GLY A 111 -1.23 -10.56 -0.61
CA GLY A 111 0.09 -10.45 -1.21
C GLY A 111 0.82 -11.80 -1.32
N TRP A 112 0.17 -12.88 -0.94
CA TRP A 112 0.63 -14.27 -1.05
C TRP A 112 -0.48 -15.15 -1.63
N ASP A 113 -0.07 -16.27 -2.19
CA ASP A 113 -0.97 -17.34 -2.61
C ASP A 113 -1.01 -18.41 -1.49
N PRO A 114 -2.16 -18.73 -0.91
CA PRO A 114 -2.29 -19.79 0.11
C PRO A 114 -1.73 -21.14 -0.33
N ASP A 115 -1.76 -21.45 -1.63
CA ASP A 115 -1.25 -22.67 -2.22
C ASP A 115 0.26 -22.62 -2.53
N GLY A 116 0.96 -21.55 -2.11
CA GLY A 116 2.40 -21.39 -2.22
C GLY A 116 2.89 -20.81 -3.55
N GLY A 117 1.99 -20.43 -4.43
CA GLY A 117 2.28 -19.78 -5.72
C GLY A 117 2.64 -18.30 -5.60
N MET A 118 2.61 -17.62 -6.73
CA MET A 118 2.75 -16.15 -6.80
C MET A 118 1.38 -15.49 -6.81
N ALA A 119 1.07 -14.70 -5.81
CA ALA A 119 -0.09 -13.82 -5.84
C ALA A 119 0.01 -12.85 -7.02
N ARG A 120 -1.05 -12.75 -7.83
CA ARG A 120 -1.09 -11.88 -9.01
C ARG A 120 -2.36 -11.05 -8.98
N HIS A 121 -2.20 -9.77 -8.69
CA HIS A 121 -3.28 -8.80 -8.65
C HIS A 121 -3.02 -7.72 -9.69
N HIS A 122 -4.02 -7.46 -10.51
CA HIS A 122 -4.08 -6.31 -11.41
C HIS A 122 -5.56 -5.97 -11.59
N MET A 123 -6.01 -4.96 -10.86
CA MET A 123 -7.42 -4.58 -10.86
C MET A 123 -7.61 -3.07 -10.96
N LYS A 124 -8.80 -2.69 -11.34
CA LYS A 124 -9.30 -1.31 -11.26
C LYS A 124 -10.65 -1.32 -10.55
N HIS A 125 -10.80 -0.43 -9.58
CA HIS A 125 -12.08 -0.15 -8.95
C HIS A 125 -12.31 1.36 -8.99
N ARG A 126 -13.34 1.79 -9.69
CA ARG A 126 -13.61 3.20 -9.97
C ARG A 126 -12.38 3.85 -10.65
N ASP A 127 -11.79 4.87 -10.03
CA ASP A 127 -10.62 5.60 -10.51
C ASP A 127 -9.29 5.16 -9.85
N LEU A 128 -9.32 4.09 -9.05
CA LEU A 128 -8.14 3.48 -8.44
C LEU A 128 -7.75 2.20 -9.18
N ARG A 129 -6.49 2.13 -9.62
CA ARG A 129 -5.85 0.92 -10.12
C ARG A 129 -4.89 0.38 -9.08
N ILE A 130 -4.86 -0.96 -8.91
CA ILE A 130 -3.96 -1.65 -8.00
C ILE A 130 -3.33 -2.83 -8.72
N TYR A 131 -2.01 -2.99 -8.55
CA TYR A 131 -1.29 -4.20 -8.95
C TYR A 131 -0.23 -4.54 -7.90
N ASN A 132 0.31 -5.75 -7.96
CA ASN A 132 1.34 -6.21 -7.05
C ASN A 132 2.57 -6.76 -7.76
N LEU A 133 3.67 -6.76 -7.03
CA LEU A 133 4.90 -7.49 -7.31
C LEU A 133 5.18 -8.44 -6.14
N PRO A 134 5.09 -9.78 -6.31
CA PRO A 134 5.44 -10.73 -5.26
C PRO A 134 6.91 -10.61 -4.86
N THR A 135 7.16 -10.69 -3.56
CA THR A 135 8.48 -10.68 -2.92
C THR A 135 8.51 -11.70 -1.79
N ASN A 136 9.70 -11.97 -1.24
CA ASN A 136 9.87 -12.98 -0.23
C ASN A 136 9.89 -12.38 1.18
N ILE A 137 9.53 -13.21 2.15
CA ILE A 137 9.83 -13.01 3.56
C ILE A 137 10.97 -13.96 3.88
N PHE A 138 12.03 -13.49 4.53
CA PHE A 138 13.13 -14.33 4.98
C PHE A 138 12.99 -14.67 6.46
N THR A 139 13.44 -15.86 6.84
CA THR A 139 13.59 -16.22 8.25
C THR A 139 14.61 -15.29 8.89
N ASN A 140 14.25 -14.69 10.01
CA ASN A 140 15.16 -13.86 10.78
C ASN A 140 15.33 -14.39 12.22
N SER A 141 16.32 -13.87 12.94
CA SER A 141 16.63 -14.25 14.32
C SER A 141 15.52 -13.90 15.33
N LEU A 142 14.53 -13.12 14.94
CA LEU A 142 13.39 -12.68 15.78
C LEU A 142 12.14 -13.54 15.58
N GLY A 143 12.24 -14.66 14.83
CA GLY A 143 11.20 -15.67 14.74
C GLY A 143 10.30 -15.59 13.51
N ALA A 144 10.55 -14.69 12.55
CA ALA A 144 9.83 -14.74 11.28
C ALA A 144 10.21 -16.01 10.52
N THR A 145 9.22 -16.81 10.15
CA THR A 145 9.40 -17.97 9.28
C THR A 145 9.50 -17.51 7.83
N GLY A 146 10.57 -17.90 7.14
CA GLY A 146 10.78 -17.56 5.73
C GLY A 146 9.65 -18.11 4.85
N SER A 147 9.14 -17.27 3.95
CA SER A 147 8.13 -17.64 2.98
C SER A 147 8.46 -17.08 1.60
N THR A 148 8.63 -17.97 0.63
CA THR A 148 8.75 -17.56 -0.77
C THR A 148 7.42 -16.99 -1.23
N ASN A 149 7.44 -15.79 -1.82
CA ASN A 149 6.25 -15.04 -2.24
C ASN A 149 5.25 -14.73 -1.09
N GLY A 150 5.71 -14.69 0.16
CA GLY A 150 4.87 -14.35 1.31
C GLY A 150 4.52 -12.88 1.44
N ASN A 151 5.22 -12.01 0.71
CA ASN A 151 5.00 -10.57 0.65
C ASN A 151 4.72 -10.12 -0.78
N SER A 152 4.12 -8.95 -0.91
CA SER A 152 3.99 -8.23 -2.18
C SER A 152 4.22 -6.73 -1.98
N VAL A 153 4.95 -6.14 -2.91
CA VAL A 153 4.88 -4.69 -3.11
C VAL A 153 3.58 -4.39 -3.84
N PHE A 154 2.68 -3.64 -3.23
CA PHE A 154 1.44 -3.19 -3.87
C PHE A 154 1.59 -1.77 -4.39
N VAL A 155 1.17 -1.54 -5.63
CA VAL A 155 1.16 -0.22 -6.27
C VAL A 155 -0.27 0.25 -6.49
N PHE A 156 -0.53 1.48 -6.09
CA PHE A 156 -1.82 2.17 -6.17
C PHE A 156 -1.70 3.37 -7.10
N GLU A 157 -2.52 3.40 -8.14
CA GLU A 157 -2.52 4.48 -9.13
C GLU A 157 -3.86 5.22 -9.11
N ALA A 158 -3.86 6.49 -8.78
CA ALA A 158 -5.00 7.39 -8.91
C ALA A 158 -4.56 8.84 -8.98
N ALA A 159 -5.37 9.72 -9.55
CA ALA A 159 -5.11 11.17 -9.64
C ALA A 159 -3.74 11.52 -10.23
N GLY A 160 -3.17 10.66 -11.09
CA GLY A 160 -1.83 10.81 -11.67
C GLY A 160 -0.67 10.51 -10.70
N ILE A 161 -0.97 10.09 -9.46
CA ILE A 161 -0.02 9.66 -8.43
C ILE A 161 0.14 8.15 -8.46
N CYS A 162 1.39 7.70 -8.31
CA CYS A 162 1.77 6.30 -8.15
C CYS A 162 2.34 6.10 -6.75
N ALA A 163 1.62 5.40 -5.89
CA ALA A 163 2.04 5.09 -4.53
C ALA A 163 2.38 3.61 -4.41
N ALA A 164 3.54 3.26 -3.86
CA ALA A 164 3.95 1.87 -3.63
C ALA A 164 4.13 1.58 -2.15
N HIS A 165 3.56 0.47 -1.71
CA HIS A 165 3.66 -0.04 -0.36
C HIS A 165 4.56 -1.29 -0.36
N LEU A 166 5.69 -1.23 0.36
CA LEU A 166 6.68 -2.31 0.36
C LEU A 166 6.24 -3.54 1.18
N GLY A 167 5.16 -3.41 1.97
CA GLY A 167 4.72 -4.46 2.86
C GLY A 167 5.79 -4.80 3.90
N HIS A 168 5.95 -6.08 4.18
CA HIS A 168 6.98 -6.63 5.06
C HIS A 168 8.17 -7.14 4.22
N LEU A 169 8.79 -6.24 3.47
CA LEU A 169 9.91 -6.60 2.58
C LEU A 169 11.17 -6.92 3.37
N HIS A 170 11.88 -8.00 2.99
CA HIS A 170 13.07 -8.52 3.68
C HIS A 170 14.34 -8.56 2.82
N HIS A 171 14.30 -8.00 1.62
CA HIS A 171 15.46 -8.12 0.70
C HIS A 171 15.51 -6.98 -0.29
N MET A 172 16.69 -6.77 -0.85
CA MET A 172 16.90 -5.82 -1.95
C MET A 172 16.08 -6.23 -3.18
N LEU A 173 15.56 -5.24 -3.88
CA LEU A 173 14.86 -5.46 -5.15
C LEU A 173 15.87 -5.66 -6.28
N SER A 174 15.64 -6.65 -7.14
CA SER A 174 16.40 -6.79 -8.38
C SER A 174 16.05 -5.67 -9.36
N LYS A 175 16.93 -5.39 -10.32
CA LYS A 175 16.67 -4.42 -11.40
C LYS A 175 15.36 -4.72 -12.14
N GLN A 176 15.08 -6.00 -12.39
CA GLN A 176 13.85 -6.41 -13.06
C GLN A 176 12.60 -6.15 -12.19
N GLN A 177 12.69 -6.34 -10.88
CA GLN A 177 11.61 -6.01 -9.95
C GLN A 177 11.34 -4.51 -9.92
N VAL A 178 12.38 -3.68 -9.83
CA VAL A 178 12.24 -2.21 -9.88
C VAL A 178 11.61 -1.75 -11.20
N GLN A 179 12.03 -2.33 -12.34
CA GLN A 179 11.41 -2.04 -13.65
C GLN A 179 9.93 -2.40 -13.69
N ARG A 180 9.54 -3.51 -13.06
CA ARG A 180 8.13 -3.95 -13.01
C ARG A 180 7.26 -3.10 -12.08
N ILE A 181 7.82 -2.58 -10.98
CA ILE A 181 7.15 -1.62 -10.11
C ILE A 181 6.86 -0.33 -10.89
N GLY A 182 7.81 0.11 -11.73
CA GLY A 182 7.68 1.31 -12.54
C GLY A 182 7.96 2.60 -11.76
N ARG A 183 7.43 3.73 -12.27
CA ARG A 183 7.58 5.03 -11.64
C ARG A 183 6.74 5.13 -10.36
N ILE A 184 7.38 5.52 -9.26
CA ILE A 184 6.72 5.73 -7.97
C ILE A 184 6.92 7.17 -7.52
N ASP A 185 5.84 7.83 -7.14
CA ASP A 185 5.83 9.18 -6.59
C ASP A 185 5.86 9.15 -5.05
N VAL A 186 5.11 8.22 -4.43
CA VAL A 186 5.05 8.04 -2.97
C VAL A 186 5.45 6.61 -2.63
N LEU A 187 6.39 6.43 -1.69
CA LEU A 187 6.87 5.12 -1.25
C LEU A 187 6.64 4.94 0.25
N PHE A 188 5.82 3.96 0.62
CA PHE A 188 5.66 3.53 2.01
C PHE A 188 6.75 2.51 2.34
N VAL A 189 7.60 2.85 3.31
CA VAL A 189 8.84 2.11 3.63
C VAL A 189 8.83 1.65 5.07
N PRO A 190 9.02 0.34 5.37
CA PRO A 190 9.25 -0.11 6.72
C PRO A 190 10.62 0.39 7.21
N ILE A 191 10.66 0.91 8.44
CA ILE A 191 11.86 1.55 9.01
C ILE A 191 12.24 1.01 10.38
N ASP A 192 11.80 -0.18 10.74
CA ASP A 192 12.13 -0.80 12.02
C ASP A 192 13.62 -1.17 12.15
N GLY A 193 14.32 -1.31 11.05
CA GLY A 193 15.76 -1.57 10.99
C GLY A 193 16.19 -2.99 11.42
N THR A 194 15.24 -3.88 11.73
CA THR A 194 15.54 -5.19 12.33
C THR A 194 14.73 -6.36 11.77
N VAL A 195 13.39 -6.29 11.87
CA VAL A 195 12.50 -7.41 11.49
C VAL A 195 12.12 -7.38 10.01
N THR A 196 12.27 -6.23 9.34
CA THR A 196 12.08 -6.09 7.90
C THR A 196 13.41 -5.83 7.21
N LEU A 197 13.63 -4.61 6.74
CA LEU A 197 14.88 -4.14 6.14
C LEU A 197 15.75 -3.49 7.22
N SER A 198 17.08 -3.67 7.14
CA SER A 198 17.99 -2.76 7.83
C SER A 198 17.80 -1.33 7.30
N HIS A 199 18.18 -0.31 8.08
CA HIS A 199 18.11 1.07 7.62
C HIS A 199 18.91 1.29 6.33
N GLU A 200 20.08 0.65 6.20
CA GLU A 200 20.89 0.72 4.98
C GLU A 200 20.16 0.15 3.76
N GLU A 201 19.55 -1.03 3.89
CA GLU A 201 18.75 -1.64 2.81
C GLU A 201 17.54 -0.77 2.45
N ALA A 202 16.84 -0.21 3.45
CA ALA A 202 15.74 0.71 3.22
C ALA A 202 16.19 1.93 2.38
N PHE A 203 17.31 2.56 2.72
CA PHE A 203 17.84 3.68 1.93
C PHE A 203 18.32 3.27 0.54
N ASN A 204 18.88 2.07 0.39
CA ASN A 204 19.28 1.53 -0.92
C ASN A 204 18.05 1.30 -1.82
N ILE A 205 16.95 0.76 -1.28
CA ILE A 205 15.68 0.60 -2.02
C ILE A 205 15.08 1.96 -2.38
N ILE A 206 15.09 2.93 -1.46
CA ILE A 206 14.69 4.31 -1.75
C ILE A 206 15.49 4.87 -2.93
N GLY A 207 16.82 4.64 -2.94
CA GLY A 207 17.68 5.04 -4.05
C GLY A 207 17.37 4.34 -5.37
N GLN A 208 17.01 3.04 -5.33
CA GLN A 208 16.63 2.28 -6.52
C GLN A 208 15.31 2.77 -7.13
N ILE A 209 14.32 3.09 -6.29
CA ILE A 209 12.97 3.51 -6.71
C ILE A 209 12.92 5.00 -7.01
N ASN A 210 13.70 5.81 -6.29
CA ASN A 210 13.79 7.27 -6.44
C ASN A 210 12.42 7.98 -6.37
N PRO A 211 11.64 7.79 -5.28
CA PRO A 211 10.34 8.40 -5.12
C PRO A 211 10.44 9.90 -4.88
N LYS A 212 9.32 10.63 -4.95
CA LYS A 212 9.23 12.04 -4.55
C LYS A 212 8.97 12.20 -3.06
N ILE A 213 8.15 11.32 -2.49
CA ILE A 213 7.81 11.33 -1.06
C ILE A 213 8.09 9.95 -0.50
N ILE A 214 8.82 9.89 0.60
CA ILE A 214 9.04 8.71 1.41
C ILE A 214 8.11 8.83 2.62
N MET A 215 7.20 7.87 2.81
CA MET A 215 6.34 7.79 3.98
C MET A 215 6.79 6.59 4.84
N PRO A 216 7.44 6.85 5.98
CA PRO A 216 7.88 5.80 6.89
C PRO A 216 6.72 5.08 7.55
N MET A 217 6.87 3.78 7.75
CA MET A 217 5.93 2.89 8.43
C MET A 217 6.69 1.82 9.22
N HIS A 218 5.97 0.97 9.95
CA HIS A 218 6.53 -0.20 10.63
C HIS A 218 7.74 0.16 11.51
N PHE A 219 7.54 1.02 12.49
CA PHE A 219 8.56 1.35 13.48
C PHE A 219 8.11 0.88 14.87
N SER A 220 9.07 0.31 15.62
CA SER A 220 8.87 -0.33 16.91
C SER A 220 8.77 0.67 18.05
N PHE A 221 8.64 0.18 19.30
CA PHE A 221 8.46 0.92 20.54
C PHE A 221 9.52 2.00 20.83
N GLY A 222 10.68 1.99 20.13
CA GLY A 222 11.70 3.04 20.21
C GLY A 222 11.43 4.26 19.33
N GLY A 223 10.36 4.21 18.54
CA GLY A 223 10.05 5.27 17.57
C GLY A 223 10.99 5.28 16.36
N PRO A 224 10.87 6.29 15.50
CA PRO A 224 11.62 6.39 14.24
C PRO A 224 12.99 7.11 14.39
N THR A 225 13.51 7.30 15.60
CA THR A 225 14.64 8.22 15.88
C THR A 225 15.88 7.91 15.06
N GLU A 226 16.35 6.66 15.06
CA GLU A 226 17.56 6.27 14.33
C GLU A 226 17.39 6.46 12.81
N PHE A 227 16.25 6.06 12.26
CA PHE A 227 15.96 6.31 10.85
C PHE A 227 15.96 7.80 10.53
N ILE A 228 15.36 8.65 11.39
CA ILE A 228 15.31 10.12 11.22
C ILE A 228 16.71 10.71 11.21
N GLU A 229 17.59 10.29 12.11
CA GLU A 229 18.97 10.77 12.18
C GLU A 229 19.71 10.49 10.87
N ILE A 230 19.64 9.27 10.36
CA ILE A 230 20.24 8.90 9.09
C ILE A 230 19.55 9.63 7.91
N ALA A 231 18.22 9.70 7.91
CA ALA A 231 17.46 10.33 6.84
C ALA A 231 17.81 11.82 6.68
N ARG A 232 18.00 12.56 7.77
CA ARG A 232 18.38 13.99 7.78
C ARG A 232 19.71 14.29 7.08
N THR A 233 20.59 13.30 6.98
CA THR A 233 21.85 13.45 6.22
C THR A 233 21.66 13.35 4.72
N ARG A 234 20.50 12.88 4.24
CA ARG A 234 20.22 12.54 2.84
C ARG A 234 19.05 13.32 2.25
N PHE A 235 18.02 13.59 3.06
CA PHE A 235 16.75 14.16 2.61
C PHE A 235 16.22 15.20 3.61
N PRO A 236 15.44 16.19 3.16
CA PRO A 236 14.56 16.94 4.04
C PRO A 236 13.61 15.98 4.76
N VAL A 237 13.55 16.06 6.10
CA VAL A 237 12.61 15.30 6.92
C VAL A 237 11.55 16.24 7.43
N LYS A 238 10.31 15.98 7.08
CA LYS A 238 9.15 16.81 7.41
C LYS A 238 8.13 16.02 8.23
N ARG A 239 7.38 16.74 9.03
CA ARG A 239 6.23 16.27 9.76
C ARG A 239 4.98 17.01 9.29
N HIS A 240 3.92 16.28 9.02
CA HIS A 240 2.59 16.83 8.80
C HIS A 240 1.78 16.74 10.09
N ASN A 241 1.11 17.84 10.49
CA ASN A 241 0.39 17.91 11.77
C ASN A 241 -0.90 17.06 11.82
N GLY A 242 -1.38 16.55 10.69
CA GLY A 242 -2.51 15.63 10.61
C GLY A 242 -2.08 14.25 10.21
N ASN A 243 -2.95 13.27 10.42
CA ASN A 243 -2.73 11.90 9.99
C ASN A 243 -3.06 11.65 8.50
N PHE A 244 -3.42 12.68 7.72
CA PHE A 244 -3.69 12.55 6.29
C PHE A 244 -3.13 13.71 5.48
N ILE A 245 -2.93 13.46 4.19
CA ILE A 245 -2.53 14.46 3.20
C ILE A 245 -3.25 14.21 1.87
N ASP A 246 -3.61 15.27 1.17
CA ASP A 246 -4.19 15.24 -0.18
C ASP A 246 -3.10 15.62 -1.20
N LEU A 247 -2.72 14.68 -2.07
CA LEU A 247 -1.64 14.83 -3.04
C LEU A 247 -2.16 14.73 -4.47
N GLY A 248 -1.76 15.67 -5.30
CA GLY A 248 -1.84 15.59 -6.75
C GLY A 248 -0.45 15.79 -7.37
N ARG A 249 -0.34 15.71 -8.69
CA ARG A 249 0.95 15.89 -9.39
C ARG A 249 1.64 17.21 -9.06
N ALA A 250 0.87 18.30 -8.91
CA ALA A 250 1.40 19.62 -8.62
C ALA A 250 1.94 19.78 -7.19
N ASP A 251 1.57 18.88 -6.28
CA ASP A 251 1.99 18.92 -4.88
C ASP A 251 3.28 18.12 -4.63
N LEU A 252 3.74 17.37 -5.63
CA LEU A 252 4.97 16.59 -5.49
C LEU A 252 6.18 17.50 -5.37
N PRO A 253 7.07 17.25 -4.40
CA PRO A 253 8.26 18.06 -4.22
C PRO A 253 9.23 17.88 -5.40
N ALA A 254 10.01 18.93 -5.69
CA ALA A 254 11.04 18.88 -6.72
C ALA A 254 12.14 17.86 -6.39
N LYS A 255 12.51 17.75 -5.11
CA LYS A 255 13.49 16.79 -4.57
C LYS A 255 12.79 15.82 -3.64
N THR A 256 13.31 14.59 -3.56
CA THR A 256 12.83 13.57 -2.61
C THR A 256 12.85 14.10 -1.17
N GLU A 257 11.79 13.84 -0.42
CA GLU A 257 11.68 14.19 1.01
C GLU A 257 11.03 13.07 1.80
N VAL A 258 11.33 13.02 3.10
CA VAL A 258 10.66 12.14 4.06
C VAL A 258 9.51 12.90 4.71
N LEU A 259 8.33 12.30 4.72
CA LEU A 259 7.12 12.90 5.28
C LEU A 259 6.46 11.94 6.27
N PHE A 260 6.43 12.33 7.53
CA PHE A 260 5.67 11.65 8.58
C PHE A 260 4.27 12.24 8.72
N LEU A 261 3.24 11.39 8.83
CA LEU A 261 1.86 11.80 9.07
C LEU A 261 1.46 11.48 10.51
N GLY A 262 0.98 12.50 11.26
CA GLY A 262 0.34 12.32 12.57
C GLY A 262 1.22 11.74 13.68
N ILE A 263 2.54 11.77 13.52
CA ILE A 263 3.50 11.22 14.47
C ILE A 263 4.26 12.35 15.15
N GLU A 264 4.34 12.28 16.48
CA GLU A 264 5.20 13.16 17.26
C GLU A 264 6.57 12.51 17.48
N PHE A 265 7.65 13.24 17.24
CA PHE A 265 9.04 12.85 17.52
C PHE A 265 9.91 14.06 17.83
#